data_18e8a16a2d86c286fe82d08fa178da1d
#
_entry.id   18e8a16a2d86c286fe82d08fa178da1d
#
_cell.length_a   1.000
_cell.length_b   1.000
_cell.length_c   1.000
_cell.angle_alpha   90.00
_cell.angle_beta   90.00
_cell.angle_gamma   90.00
#
_symmetry.space_group_name_H-M   'P 1'
#
loop_
_entity.id
_entity.type
_entity.pdbx_description
1 polymer ?
#
loop_
_entity_poly.entity_id
_entity_poly.type
_entity_poly.pdbx_seq_one_letter_code
_entity_poly.pdbx_strand_id
1 'polypeptide(L)'
;MVDILRWGMEEDYPVSVNSVGGRFRYQDDWETPDTQVISMNFADGKSMTWEGRSCNGRTVEGAEVGAMFYGEKGSLLITGSNGYTIYDLKNNLVKEEMSGTTFDQNNLVNPTQSLDVYHIDNLCDAIRKGTPLNADIVSGHKSTLLVQLGNIAQRVGRTLNIDPLSGHIRGDKQAQKLWSREYEKGWEMKV
;
A
#
# COMPACT_ATOMS: atom_id res chain seq x y z
N MET A 1 4.04 1.33 -0.23
CA MET A 1 3.92 0.52 -1.47
C MET A 1 2.50 0.46 -2.01
N VAL A 2 1.47 0.13 -1.23
CA VAL A 2 0.07 0.11 -1.74
C VAL A 2 -0.35 1.47 -2.30
N ASP A 3 0.09 2.58 -1.72
CA ASP A 3 -0.15 3.92 -2.23
C ASP A 3 0.46 4.15 -3.62
N ILE A 4 1.69 3.70 -3.83
CA ILE A 4 2.37 3.74 -5.14
C ILE A 4 1.61 2.90 -6.17
N LEU A 5 1.16 1.69 -5.79
CA LEU A 5 0.38 0.82 -6.68
C LEU A 5 -0.95 1.49 -7.05
N ARG A 6 -1.70 2.02 -6.06
CA ARG A 6 -2.95 2.72 -6.28
C ARG A 6 -2.78 3.92 -7.23
N TRP A 7 -1.75 4.75 -6.95
CA TRP A 7 -1.42 5.93 -7.77
C TRP A 7 -1.04 5.53 -9.20
N GLY A 8 -0.14 4.57 -9.38
CA GLY A 8 0.32 4.15 -10.71
C GLY A 8 -0.73 3.40 -11.54
N MET A 9 -1.71 2.78 -10.88
CA MET A 9 -2.85 2.14 -11.53
C MET A 9 -4.02 3.09 -11.78
N GLU A 10 -4.01 4.30 -11.17
CA GLU A 10 -5.11 5.28 -11.20
C GLU A 10 -6.43 4.68 -10.64
N GLU A 11 -6.31 3.86 -9.58
CA GLU A 11 -7.46 3.19 -8.98
C GLU A 11 -7.71 3.67 -7.55
N ASP A 12 -8.98 3.72 -7.14
CA ASP A 12 -9.37 4.08 -5.78
C ASP A 12 -9.80 2.85 -4.98
N TYR A 13 -10.89 2.21 -5.34
CA TYR A 13 -11.45 1.09 -4.60
C TYR A 13 -11.68 -0.13 -5.50
N PRO A 14 -11.35 -1.35 -5.03
CA PRO A 14 -11.61 -2.57 -5.78
C PRO A 14 -13.08 -2.93 -5.80
N VAL A 15 -13.49 -3.84 -6.67
CA VAL A 15 -14.80 -4.51 -6.64
C VAL A 15 -14.79 -5.76 -5.77
N SER A 16 -13.62 -6.38 -5.59
CA SER A 16 -13.47 -7.54 -4.71
C SER A 16 -12.09 -7.59 -4.07
N VAL A 17 -12.04 -8.12 -2.85
CA VAL A 17 -10.81 -8.34 -2.09
C VAL A 17 -10.81 -9.75 -1.53
N ASN A 18 -9.72 -10.48 -1.74
CA ASN A 18 -9.44 -11.77 -1.13
C ASN A 18 -8.12 -11.69 -0.36
N SER A 19 -8.03 -12.46 0.72
CA SER A 19 -6.79 -12.54 1.49
C SER A 19 -6.60 -13.91 2.08
N VAL A 20 -5.36 -14.38 2.04
CA VAL A 20 -4.91 -15.60 2.69
C VAL A 20 -3.65 -15.32 3.48
N GLY A 21 -3.49 -15.98 4.61
CA GLY A 21 -2.33 -15.79 5.47
C GLY A 21 -2.58 -16.24 6.90
N GLY A 22 -1.61 -15.98 7.75
CA GLY A 22 -1.72 -16.35 9.16
C GLY A 22 -0.46 -16.01 9.94
N ARG A 23 -0.46 -16.43 11.19
CA ARG A 23 0.71 -16.43 12.05
C ARG A 23 1.34 -17.82 12.00
N PHE A 24 2.40 -17.95 11.22
CA PHE A 24 3.05 -19.25 10.98
C PHE A 24 4.39 -19.36 11.71
N ARG A 25 5.05 -18.25 11.96
CA ARG A 25 6.38 -18.22 12.56
C ARG A 25 6.33 -18.00 14.06
N TYR A 26 5.51 -17.03 14.52
CA TYR A 26 5.53 -16.58 15.91
C TYR A 26 4.26 -17.01 16.64
N GLN A 27 4.43 -17.42 17.91
CA GLN A 27 3.36 -17.66 18.87
C GLN A 27 3.46 -16.60 19.97
N ASP A 28 2.78 -15.49 19.80
CA ASP A 28 2.76 -14.34 20.67
C ASP A 28 1.36 -13.71 20.71
N ASP A 29 1.18 -12.61 21.41
CA ASP A 29 -0.11 -11.92 21.57
C ASP A 29 -0.52 -11.07 20.35
N TRP A 30 0.29 -11.07 19.29
CA TRP A 30 0.04 -10.29 18.08
C TRP A 30 -1.02 -10.98 17.20
N GLU A 31 -2.10 -10.28 16.89
CA GLU A 31 -3.24 -10.85 16.14
C GLU A 31 -3.10 -10.73 14.61
N THR A 32 -2.23 -9.84 14.12
CA THR A 32 -2.05 -9.64 12.68
C THR A 32 -1.19 -10.75 12.08
N PRO A 33 -1.45 -11.16 10.82
CA PRO A 33 -0.62 -12.15 10.14
C PRO A 33 0.85 -11.74 10.07
N ASP A 34 1.76 -12.70 10.22
CA ASP A 34 3.18 -12.52 9.91
C ASP A 34 3.47 -12.84 8.44
N THR A 35 2.56 -13.54 7.79
CA THR A 35 2.60 -13.90 6.37
C THR A 35 1.20 -13.71 5.78
N GLN A 36 1.07 -12.88 4.74
CA GLN A 36 -0.23 -12.58 4.15
C GLN A 36 -0.08 -12.25 2.66
N VAL A 37 -1.01 -12.72 1.86
CA VAL A 37 -1.21 -12.32 0.47
C VAL A 37 -2.62 -11.76 0.33
N ILE A 38 -2.73 -10.57 -0.24
CA ILE A 38 -3.99 -9.91 -0.54
C ILE A 38 -4.09 -9.76 -2.04
N SER A 39 -5.22 -10.13 -2.63
CA SER A 39 -5.54 -9.87 -4.04
C SER A 39 -6.79 -9.01 -4.15
N MET A 40 -6.76 -8.06 -5.07
CA MET A 40 -7.80 -7.08 -5.32
C MET A 40 -8.08 -7.02 -6.81
N ASN A 41 -9.37 -7.00 -7.19
CA ASN A 41 -9.77 -6.79 -8.57
C ASN A 41 -10.52 -5.46 -8.67
N PHE A 42 -10.26 -4.71 -9.74
CA PHE A 42 -10.86 -3.41 -10.01
C PHE A 42 -11.91 -3.51 -11.14
N ALA A 43 -12.76 -2.52 -11.23
CA ALA A 43 -13.92 -2.54 -12.15
C ALA A 43 -13.52 -2.55 -13.63
N ASP A 44 -12.38 -1.98 -13.97
CA ASP A 44 -11.82 -1.92 -15.32
C ASP A 44 -11.01 -3.16 -15.74
N GLY A 45 -10.97 -4.18 -14.87
CA GLY A 45 -10.27 -5.44 -15.14
C GLY A 45 -8.82 -5.48 -14.67
N LYS A 46 -8.30 -4.40 -14.09
CA LYS A 46 -6.98 -4.43 -13.42
C LYS A 46 -7.03 -5.27 -12.14
N SER A 47 -5.87 -5.75 -11.72
CA SER A 47 -5.72 -6.46 -10.45
C SER A 47 -4.46 -6.00 -9.72
N MET A 48 -4.51 -6.05 -8.40
CA MET A 48 -3.39 -5.76 -7.51
C MET A 48 -3.18 -6.95 -6.58
N THR A 49 -1.93 -7.31 -6.34
CA THR A 49 -1.55 -8.26 -5.29
C THR A 49 -0.58 -7.58 -4.33
N TRP A 50 -0.80 -7.74 -3.05
CA TRP A 50 0.13 -7.37 -2.00
C TRP A 50 0.58 -8.62 -1.25
N GLU A 51 1.88 -8.74 -1.02
CA GLU A 51 2.47 -9.82 -0.23
C GLU A 51 3.28 -9.24 0.92
N GLY A 52 3.01 -9.70 2.15
CA GLY A 52 3.77 -9.38 3.35
C GLY A 52 4.33 -10.65 4.00
N ARG A 53 5.63 -10.62 4.34
CA ARG A 53 6.36 -11.72 4.98
C ARG A 53 7.27 -11.13 6.04
N SER A 54 6.69 -10.56 7.10
CA SER A 54 7.44 -9.86 8.15
C SER A 54 8.41 -10.77 8.94
N CYS A 55 8.24 -12.08 8.81
CA CYS A 55 9.09 -13.08 9.47
C CYS A 55 10.20 -13.67 8.58
N ASN A 56 10.33 -13.23 7.33
CA ASN A 56 11.26 -13.80 6.36
C ASN A 56 11.95 -12.70 5.55
N GLY A 57 13.27 -12.57 5.71
CA GLY A 57 14.10 -11.58 5.02
C GLY A 57 14.45 -11.91 3.56
N ARG A 58 13.79 -12.90 2.92
CA ARG A 58 14.01 -13.19 1.50
C ARG A 58 13.63 -12.01 0.63
N THR A 59 14.57 -11.46 -0.09
CA THR A 59 14.36 -10.38 -1.06
C THR A 59 13.67 -10.88 -2.33
N VAL A 60 12.90 -10.01 -2.98
CA VAL A 60 12.33 -10.21 -4.32
C VAL A 60 12.89 -9.11 -5.21
N GLU A 61 13.39 -9.46 -6.39
CA GLU A 61 14.06 -8.53 -7.29
C GLU A 61 15.19 -7.72 -6.60
N GLY A 62 15.92 -8.37 -5.69
CA GLY A 62 17.01 -7.73 -4.94
C GLY A 62 16.57 -6.74 -3.85
N ALA A 63 15.28 -6.59 -3.60
CA ALA A 63 14.73 -5.63 -2.63
C ALA A 63 13.86 -6.30 -1.54
N GLU A 64 13.87 -5.74 -0.34
CA GLU A 64 12.97 -6.16 0.75
C GLU A 64 11.56 -5.61 0.57
N VAL A 65 11.45 -4.44 -0.07
CA VAL A 65 10.21 -3.71 -0.30
C VAL A 65 10.22 -3.14 -1.71
N GLY A 66 9.11 -3.28 -2.44
CA GLY A 66 9.01 -2.75 -3.79
C GLY A 66 7.59 -2.84 -4.35
N ALA A 67 7.42 -2.31 -5.56
CA ALA A 67 6.21 -2.42 -6.36
C ALA A 67 6.60 -2.82 -7.80
N MET A 68 5.86 -3.76 -8.37
CA MET A 68 6.02 -4.17 -9.76
C MET A 68 4.72 -3.92 -10.50
N PHE A 69 4.82 -3.24 -11.64
CA PHE A 69 3.70 -3.04 -12.56
C PHE A 69 3.94 -3.88 -13.82
N TYR A 70 2.93 -4.63 -14.22
CA TYR A 70 2.92 -5.38 -15.46
C TYR A 70 1.95 -4.72 -16.43
N GLY A 71 2.48 -4.13 -17.49
CA GLY A 71 1.71 -3.42 -18.51
C GLY A 71 1.80 -4.11 -19.87
N GLU A 72 1.05 -3.59 -20.83
CA GLU A 72 0.98 -4.14 -22.19
C GLU A 72 2.30 -4.09 -22.96
N LYS A 73 3.19 -3.19 -22.60
CA LYS A 73 4.48 -2.95 -23.31
C LYS A 73 5.70 -3.43 -22.54
N GLY A 74 5.53 -3.88 -21.31
CA GLY A 74 6.62 -4.29 -20.44
C GLY A 74 6.28 -4.16 -18.97
N SER A 75 7.27 -4.13 -18.12
CA SER A 75 7.10 -4.01 -16.67
C SER A 75 7.94 -2.88 -16.09
N LEU A 76 7.44 -2.30 -14.99
CA LEU A 76 8.11 -1.27 -14.22
C LEU A 76 8.33 -1.77 -12.80
N LEU A 77 9.58 -1.85 -12.38
CA LEU A 77 9.97 -2.18 -11.02
C LEU A 77 10.35 -0.88 -10.27
N ILE A 78 9.74 -0.68 -9.11
CA ILE A 78 10.11 0.35 -8.13
C ILE A 78 10.55 -0.39 -6.87
N THR A 79 11.83 -0.29 -6.53
CA THR A 79 12.37 -0.83 -5.28
C THR A 79 12.23 0.19 -4.15
N GLY A 80 12.49 -0.22 -2.92
CA GLY A 80 12.52 0.69 -1.77
C GLY A 80 13.63 1.76 -1.84
N SER A 81 14.50 1.72 -2.84
CA SER A 81 15.46 2.77 -3.19
C SER A 81 14.79 3.85 -4.06
N ASN A 82 15.42 5.02 -4.17
CA ASN A 82 14.92 6.15 -4.95
C ASN A 82 15.10 5.96 -6.46
N GLY A 83 14.62 4.85 -7.02
CA GLY A 83 14.81 4.57 -8.44
C GLY A 83 13.75 3.65 -9.01
N TYR A 84 13.81 3.46 -10.32
CA TYR A 84 12.97 2.52 -11.02
C TYR A 84 13.70 1.85 -12.18
N THR A 85 13.22 0.66 -12.55
CA THR A 85 13.74 -0.10 -13.68
C THR A 85 12.62 -0.50 -14.61
N ILE A 86 12.80 -0.35 -15.91
CA ILE A 86 11.83 -0.72 -16.94
C ILE A 86 12.38 -1.89 -17.75
N TYR A 87 11.55 -2.91 -17.96
CA TYR A 87 11.83 -4.06 -18.81
C TYR A 87 10.83 -4.14 -19.94
N ASP A 88 11.25 -4.67 -21.10
CA ASP A 88 10.35 -5.04 -22.19
C ASP A 88 9.59 -6.34 -21.90
N LEU A 89 8.70 -6.76 -22.82
CA LEU A 89 7.94 -8.01 -22.68
C LEU A 89 8.81 -9.29 -22.73
N LYS A 90 10.08 -9.19 -23.13
CA LYS A 90 11.04 -10.30 -23.14
C LYS A 90 11.99 -10.27 -21.94
N ASN A 91 11.70 -9.39 -20.96
CA ASN A 91 12.52 -9.17 -19.77
C ASN A 91 13.92 -8.61 -20.08
N ASN A 92 14.08 -7.90 -21.22
CA ASN A 92 15.31 -7.15 -21.47
C ASN A 92 15.21 -5.79 -20.76
N LEU A 93 16.32 -5.35 -20.16
CA LEU A 93 16.42 -4.02 -19.56
C LEU A 93 16.28 -2.94 -20.65
N VAL A 94 15.29 -2.05 -20.46
CA VAL A 94 15.05 -0.91 -21.35
C VAL A 94 15.60 0.38 -20.75
N LYS A 95 15.36 0.59 -19.46
CA LYS A 95 15.79 1.79 -18.74
C LYS A 95 15.97 1.48 -17.27
N GLU A 96 17.01 2.04 -16.69
CA GLU A 96 17.22 2.10 -15.26
C GLU A 96 17.50 3.54 -14.87
N GLU A 97 16.83 4.02 -13.84
CA GLU A 97 17.04 5.35 -13.29
C GLU A 97 17.11 5.29 -11.78
N MET A 98 18.26 5.71 -11.25
CA MET A 98 18.46 5.82 -9.81
C MET A 98 18.55 7.30 -9.48
N SER A 99 17.72 7.78 -8.56
CA SER A 99 17.83 9.18 -8.15
C SER A 99 19.20 9.41 -7.51
N GLY A 100 19.93 10.40 -8.04
CA GLY A 100 21.31 10.69 -7.67
C GLY A 100 21.49 11.35 -6.31
N THR A 101 20.82 10.87 -5.28
CA THR A 101 21.21 11.19 -3.92
C THR A 101 22.49 10.42 -3.62
N THR A 102 23.61 11.02 -3.99
CA THR A 102 24.91 10.57 -3.48
C THR A 102 24.85 10.60 -1.96
N PHE A 103 25.05 9.46 -1.38
CA PHE A 103 25.20 9.33 0.06
C PHE A 103 26.40 10.18 0.49
N ASP A 104 26.15 11.35 1.05
CA ASP A 104 27.19 12.13 1.70
C ASP A 104 27.54 11.43 3.02
N GLN A 105 28.71 10.82 3.07
CA GLN A 105 29.22 10.13 4.27
C GLN A 105 29.33 11.06 5.50
N ASN A 106 29.34 12.38 5.29
CA ASN A 106 29.32 13.38 6.35
C ASN A 106 27.91 13.80 6.76
N ASN A 107 26.90 13.38 6.01
CA ASN A 107 25.51 13.64 6.34
C ASN A 107 24.98 12.42 7.12
N LEU A 108 24.90 12.55 8.45
CA LEU A 108 24.34 11.54 9.34
C LEU A 108 22.81 11.31 9.13
N VAL A 109 22.21 12.07 8.23
CA VAL A 109 20.79 11.94 7.84
C VAL A 109 20.70 10.88 6.74
N ASN A 110 20.05 9.77 7.06
CA ASN A 110 19.73 8.71 6.12
C ASN A 110 19.01 9.28 4.87
N PRO A 111 19.32 8.88 3.63
CA PRO A 111 18.61 9.33 2.41
C PRO A 111 17.10 9.17 2.45
N THR A 112 16.58 8.17 3.18
CA THR A 112 15.14 8.03 3.45
C THR A 112 14.58 9.17 4.29
N GLN A 113 15.39 9.84 5.10
CA GLN A 113 14.99 11.00 5.88
C GLN A 113 14.78 12.25 5.02
N SER A 114 15.36 12.30 3.81
CA SER A 114 15.09 13.39 2.86
C SER A 114 13.62 13.36 2.40
N LEU A 115 12.99 12.19 2.28
CA LEU A 115 11.58 12.06 1.92
C LEU A 115 10.68 12.61 3.03
N ASP A 116 11.02 12.37 4.29
CA ASP A 116 10.30 12.91 5.43
C ASP A 116 10.42 14.44 5.49
N VAL A 117 11.60 14.99 5.20
CA VAL A 117 11.82 16.44 5.12
C VAL A 117 10.95 17.07 4.03
N TYR A 118 10.94 16.52 2.82
CA TYR A 118 10.10 17.02 1.73
C TYR A 118 8.61 16.92 2.06
N HIS A 119 8.20 15.85 2.74
CA HIS A 119 6.81 15.68 3.16
C HIS A 119 6.39 16.72 4.20
N ILE A 120 7.24 16.96 5.20
CA ILE A 120 6.99 17.98 6.24
C ILE A 120 7.05 19.39 5.64
N ASP A 121 7.99 19.68 4.75
CA ASP A 121 8.08 20.97 4.05
C ASP A 121 6.81 21.24 3.24
N ASN A 122 6.28 20.26 2.52
CA ASN A 122 5.01 20.37 1.81
C ASN A 122 3.85 20.70 2.76
N LEU A 123 3.78 20.06 3.94
CA LEU A 123 2.79 20.38 4.96
C LEU A 123 2.95 21.81 5.47
N CYS A 124 4.18 22.23 5.77
CA CYS A 124 4.46 23.61 6.20
C CYS A 124 4.09 24.64 5.13
N ASP A 125 4.37 24.35 3.88
CA ASP A 125 4.02 25.21 2.75
C ASP A 125 2.50 25.24 2.49
N ALA A 126 1.81 24.13 2.67
CA ALA A 126 0.34 24.09 2.62
C ALA A 126 -0.26 25.00 3.69
N ILE A 127 0.25 24.98 4.92
CA ILE A 127 -0.22 25.81 6.02
C ILE A 127 0.10 27.32 5.78
N ARG A 128 1.31 27.62 5.30
CA ARG A 128 1.79 29.01 5.19
C ARG A 128 1.39 29.70 3.90
N LYS A 129 1.31 28.93 2.80
CA LYS A 129 1.17 29.46 1.43
C LYS A 129 -0.10 28.96 0.74
N GLY A 130 -0.84 28.01 1.32
CA GLY A 130 -2.01 27.39 0.70
C GLY A 130 -1.64 26.46 -0.49
N THR A 131 -0.42 25.94 -0.54
CA THR A 131 -0.02 24.98 -1.59
C THR A 131 -0.78 23.66 -1.41
N PRO A 132 -1.12 22.92 -2.46
CA PRO A 132 -1.74 21.62 -2.36
C PRO A 132 -0.87 20.63 -1.57
N LEU A 133 -1.52 19.79 -0.76
CA LEU A 133 -0.84 18.66 -0.12
C LEU A 133 -0.56 17.56 -1.15
N ASN A 134 0.65 17.01 -1.15
CA ASN A 134 1.01 15.86 -1.98
C ASN A 134 0.38 14.55 -1.46
N ALA A 135 0.06 14.50 -0.17
CA ALA A 135 -0.61 13.37 0.47
C ALA A 135 -1.73 13.91 1.37
N ASP A 136 -2.88 14.20 0.78
CA ASP A 136 -4.06 14.63 1.51
C ASP A 136 -4.72 13.45 2.25
N ILE A 137 -5.56 13.78 3.25
CA ILE A 137 -6.19 12.76 4.11
C ILE A 137 -7.12 11.81 3.33
N VAL A 138 -7.75 12.27 2.26
CA VAL A 138 -8.65 11.44 1.46
C VAL A 138 -7.84 10.39 0.69
N SER A 139 -6.73 10.79 0.08
CA SER A 139 -5.80 9.87 -0.59
C SER A 139 -5.20 8.87 0.40
N GLY A 140 -4.75 9.35 1.56
CA GLY A 140 -4.23 8.50 2.63
C GLY A 140 -5.26 7.48 3.16
N HIS A 141 -6.53 7.92 3.31
CA HIS A 141 -7.63 7.03 3.69
C HIS A 141 -7.83 5.91 2.65
N LYS A 142 -7.88 6.24 1.37
CA LYS A 142 -8.06 5.25 0.29
C LYS A 142 -6.96 4.19 0.30
N SER A 143 -5.71 4.60 0.39
CA SER A 143 -4.57 3.68 0.42
C SER A 143 -4.58 2.78 1.67
N THR A 144 -4.90 3.34 2.83
CA THR A 144 -4.99 2.59 4.09
C THR A 144 -6.15 1.60 4.06
N LEU A 145 -7.29 2.01 3.50
CA LEU A 145 -8.47 1.16 3.41
C LEU A 145 -8.22 -0.11 2.60
N LEU A 146 -7.44 -0.05 1.52
CA LEU A 146 -7.09 -1.23 0.72
C LEU A 146 -6.44 -2.32 1.59
N VAL A 147 -5.50 -1.95 2.45
CA VAL A 147 -4.83 -2.89 3.36
C VAL A 147 -5.80 -3.40 4.44
N GLN A 148 -6.66 -2.53 4.98
CA GLN A 148 -7.65 -2.91 5.98
C GLN A 148 -8.70 -3.88 5.42
N LEU A 149 -9.16 -3.69 4.19
CA LEU A 149 -10.04 -4.64 3.52
C LEU A 149 -9.40 -6.03 3.39
N GLY A 150 -8.09 -6.09 3.10
CA GLY A 150 -7.32 -7.33 3.11
C GLY A 150 -7.31 -8.00 4.49
N ASN A 151 -7.12 -7.24 5.56
CA ASN A 151 -7.16 -7.74 6.93
C ASN A 151 -8.57 -8.26 7.30
N ILE A 152 -9.62 -7.54 6.90
CA ILE A 152 -11.01 -7.98 7.13
C ILE A 152 -11.28 -9.28 6.35
N ALA A 153 -10.91 -9.35 5.06
CA ALA A 153 -11.08 -10.55 4.25
C ALA A 153 -10.39 -11.78 4.89
N GLN A 154 -9.17 -11.59 5.41
CA GLN A 154 -8.42 -12.64 6.09
C GLN A 154 -9.14 -13.09 7.38
N ARG A 155 -9.61 -12.15 8.21
CA ARG A 155 -10.32 -12.45 9.47
C ARG A 155 -11.64 -13.19 9.26
N VAL A 156 -12.39 -12.87 8.21
CA VAL A 156 -13.65 -13.54 7.89
C VAL A 156 -13.46 -14.80 7.02
N GLY A 157 -12.26 -15.02 6.47
CA GLY A 157 -11.89 -16.21 5.71
C GLY A 157 -12.61 -16.35 4.37
N ARG A 158 -12.97 -15.24 3.72
CA ARG A 158 -13.68 -15.24 2.45
C ARG A 158 -13.49 -13.95 1.67
N THR A 159 -13.77 -14.02 0.36
CA THR A 159 -13.76 -12.85 -0.54
C THR A 159 -14.83 -11.84 -0.12
N LEU A 160 -14.44 -10.58 -0.08
CA LEU A 160 -15.34 -9.44 0.14
C LEU A 160 -15.75 -8.84 -1.19
N ASN A 161 -17.04 -8.49 -1.31
CA ASN A 161 -17.55 -7.64 -2.38
C ASN A 161 -17.54 -6.19 -1.91
N ILE A 162 -16.94 -5.31 -2.69
CA ILE A 162 -16.71 -3.90 -2.33
C ILE A 162 -17.51 -3.00 -3.28
N ASP A 163 -18.00 -1.91 -2.74
CA ASP A 163 -18.53 -0.81 -3.53
C ASP A 163 -17.38 0.00 -4.14
N PRO A 164 -17.16 0.01 -5.45
CA PRO A 164 -16.05 0.72 -6.08
C PRO A 164 -16.15 2.25 -5.98
N LEU A 165 -17.29 2.79 -5.57
CA LEU A 165 -17.47 4.24 -5.42
C LEU A 165 -17.15 4.72 -4.00
N SER A 166 -17.39 3.89 -2.98
CA SER A 166 -17.24 4.28 -1.57
C SER A 166 -16.25 3.43 -0.79
N GLY A 167 -15.79 2.29 -1.33
CA GLY A 167 -14.94 1.33 -0.64
C GLY A 167 -15.69 0.47 0.40
N HIS A 168 -17.00 0.66 0.61
CA HIS A 168 -17.74 -0.09 1.62
C HIS A 168 -17.98 -1.56 1.21
N ILE A 169 -17.96 -2.44 2.21
CA ILE A 169 -18.25 -3.87 2.05
C ILE A 169 -19.74 -4.05 1.76
N ARG A 170 -20.07 -4.78 0.68
CA ARG A 170 -21.44 -5.09 0.27
C ARG A 170 -21.86 -6.50 0.70
N GLY A 171 -23.08 -6.62 1.22
CA GLY A 171 -23.76 -7.91 1.42
C GLY A 171 -23.22 -8.78 2.56
N ASP A 172 -22.23 -8.33 3.33
CA ASP A 172 -21.61 -9.10 4.41
C ASP A 172 -21.63 -8.35 5.75
N LYS A 173 -22.68 -8.60 6.53
CA LYS A 173 -22.89 -7.95 7.84
C LYS A 173 -21.80 -8.29 8.86
N GLN A 174 -21.19 -9.47 8.80
CA GLN A 174 -20.11 -9.85 9.71
C GLN A 174 -18.83 -9.09 9.39
N ALA A 175 -18.47 -9.00 8.13
CA ALA A 175 -17.31 -8.22 7.69
C ALA A 175 -17.52 -6.71 7.92
N GLN A 176 -18.74 -6.20 7.71
CA GLN A 176 -19.07 -4.80 7.96
C GLN A 176 -18.86 -4.38 9.43
N LYS A 177 -19.04 -5.26 10.40
CA LYS A 177 -18.75 -4.97 11.82
C LYS A 177 -17.26 -4.73 12.09
N LEU A 178 -16.38 -5.24 11.23
CA LEU A 178 -14.94 -5.01 11.34
C LEU A 178 -14.46 -3.72 10.68
N TRP A 179 -15.35 -2.97 10.03
CA TRP A 179 -15.06 -1.70 9.39
C TRP A 179 -14.68 -0.60 10.40
N SER A 180 -15.32 -0.62 11.55
CA SER A 180 -15.06 0.31 12.63
C SER A 180 -14.81 -0.44 13.93
N ARG A 181 -14.10 0.21 14.84
CA ARG A 181 -13.93 -0.29 16.21
C ARG A 181 -15.13 0.11 17.07
N GLU A 182 -15.39 -0.65 18.13
CA GLU A 182 -16.27 -0.21 19.19
C GLU A 182 -15.53 0.82 20.05
N TYR A 183 -16.20 1.92 20.35
CA TYR A 183 -15.66 2.98 21.18
C TYR A 183 -16.27 2.89 22.59
N GLU A 184 -15.51 3.24 23.59
CA GLU A 184 -16.04 3.48 24.93
C GLU A 184 -17.10 4.58 24.90
N LYS A 185 -18.12 4.43 25.72
CA LYS A 185 -19.25 5.36 25.77
C LYS A 185 -18.78 6.80 25.99
N GLY A 186 -19.15 7.69 25.07
CA GLY A 186 -18.76 9.09 25.08
C GLY A 186 -17.50 9.43 24.29
N TRP A 187 -16.86 8.41 23.68
CA TRP A 187 -15.68 8.58 22.81
C TRP A 187 -15.99 8.29 21.34
N GLU A 188 -17.26 8.07 21.01
CA GLU A 188 -17.70 7.86 19.64
C GLU A 188 -17.42 9.11 18.80
N MET A 189 -16.83 8.93 17.63
CA MET A 189 -16.66 10.04 16.68
C MET A 189 -18.03 10.48 16.18
N LYS A 190 -18.31 11.75 16.35
CA LYS A 190 -19.49 12.41 15.75
C LYS A 190 -19.03 12.93 14.39
N VAL A 191 -19.39 12.25 13.32
CA VAL A 191 -19.15 12.66 11.95
C VAL A 191 -20.39 13.34 11.40
#